data_73ad000b2aa7a05d0800969333c96233
#
_entry.id   73ad000b2aa7a05d0800969333c96233
#
_cell.length_a   1.000
_cell.length_b   1.000
_cell.length_c   1.000
_cell.angle_alpha   90.00
_cell.angle_beta   90.00
_cell.angle_gamma   90.00
#
_symmetry.space_group_name_H-M   'P 1'
#
loop_
_entity.id
_entity.type
_entity.pdbx_description
1 polymer ?
#
loop_
_entity_poly.entity_id
_entity_poly.type
_entity_poly.pdbx_seq_one_letter_code
_entity_poly.pdbx_strand_id
1 'polypeptide(L)'
;MNSNWFKLVMKMTKIEYGKNLLLKGVPVIFNKSGAKLIIGENVTIKSSFLSNLVGLYSRTIIVTRAPGAAIEIGDNVGISGATIYARKKITIGENTCIGGNCKILDNDFHPIEAETRNKLLRDAKGGDSELVPSREIRIGKNCFLGCNSIILKGTVLGDGCVVGAGAVVCGAFEKNCVIAGNPAKVIKRVKEQLK
;
A
#
# COMPACT_ATOMS: atom_id res chain seq x y z
N MET A 1 -19.17 12.22 6.50
CA MET A 1 -18.12 12.71 7.42
C MET A 1 -17.21 13.65 6.67
N ASN A 2 -16.96 14.85 7.19
CA ASN A 2 -16.15 15.87 6.52
C ASN A 2 -14.65 15.50 6.62
N SER A 3 -13.88 15.70 5.54
CA SER A 3 -12.42 15.42 5.49
C SER A 3 -11.62 16.20 6.55
N ASN A 4 -12.07 17.39 6.93
CA ASN A 4 -11.41 18.19 7.97
C ASN A 4 -11.60 17.58 9.36
N TRP A 5 -12.76 17.07 9.67
CA TRP A 5 -13.01 16.35 10.94
C TRP A 5 -12.15 15.07 10.99
N PHE A 6 -12.04 14.36 9.87
CA PHE A 6 -11.20 13.16 9.81
C PHE A 6 -9.71 13.47 10.04
N LYS A 7 -9.20 14.60 9.53
CA LYS A 7 -7.84 15.07 9.83
C LYS A 7 -7.61 15.33 11.32
N LEU A 8 -8.63 15.85 12.02
CA LEU A 8 -8.57 16.01 13.46
C LEU A 8 -8.46 14.66 14.17
N VAL A 9 -9.25 13.68 13.75
CA VAL A 9 -9.17 12.30 14.29
C VAL A 9 -7.80 11.69 14.06
N MET A 10 -7.20 11.90 12.87
CA MET A 10 -5.84 11.43 12.57
C MET A 10 -4.81 12.01 13.55
N LYS A 11 -4.89 13.30 13.87
CA LYS A 11 -4.03 13.92 14.89
C LYS A 11 -4.22 13.29 16.27
N MET A 12 -5.46 13.05 16.68
CA MET A 12 -5.78 12.42 17.97
C MET A 12 -5.26 10.97 18.05
N THR A 13 -5.17 10.27 16.94
CA THR A 13 -4.67 8.89 16.84
C THR A 13 -3.16 8.81 16.56
N LYS A 14 -2.41 9.90 16.71
CA LYS A 14 -0.95 9.98 16.51
C LYS A 14 -0.49 9.55 15.11
N ILE A 15 -1.30 9.81 14.10
CA ILE A 15 -0.90 9.62 12.70
C ILE A 15 -0.15 10.86 12.25
N GLU A 16 1.09 10.67 11.84
CA GLU A 16 1.93 11.75 11.33
C GLU A 16 1.59 12.03 9.86
N TYR A 17 1.31 13.29 9.51
CA TYR A 17 1.11 13.68 8.11
C TYR A 17 1.65 15.09 7.84
N GLY A 18 2.20 15.26 6.63
CA GLY A 18 2.78 16.51 6.15
C GLY A 18 1.73 17.54 5.70
N LYS A 19 2.23 18.69 5.22
CA LYS A 19 1.41 19.78 4.70
C LYS A 19 0.64 19.34 3.44
N ASN A 20 -0.45 20.05 3.15
CA ASN A 20 -1.26 19.89 1.94
C ASN A 20 -1.81 18.46 1.70
N LEU A 21 -2.05 17.68 2.78
CA LEU A 21 -2.77 16.41 2.64
C LEU A 21 -4.18 16.66 2.10
N LEU A 22 -4.46 16.14 0.89
CA LEU A 22 -5.77 16.28 0.23
C LEU A 22 -6.55 14.95 0.30
N LEU A 23 -7.69 14.97 0.99
CA LEU A 23 -8.60 13.83 1.10
C LEU A 23 -9.84 14.06 0.22
N LYS A 24 -10.01 13.24 -0.82
CA LYS A 24 -11.24 13.21 -1.63
C LYS A 24 -12.11 12.02 -1.18
N GLY A 25 -12.96 12.27 -0.21
CA GLY A 25 -13.66 11.25 0.59
C GLY A 25 -12.88 10.87 1.84
N VAL A 26 -13.44 9.96 2.63
CA VAL A 26 -12.89 9.56 3.93
C VAL A 26 -12.26 8.17 3.81
N PRO A 27 -10.92 8.02 3.96
CA PRO A 27 -10.28 6.73 3.98
C PRO A 27 -10.62 5.94 5.25
N VAL A 28 -10.41 4.65 5.22
CA VAL A 28 -10.38 3.80 6.41
C VAL A 28 -8.94 3.71 6.88
N ILE A 29 -8.66 4.18 8.09
CA ILE A 29 -7.31 4.09 8.64
C ILE A 29 -7.38 3.35 9.97
N PHE A 30 -6.58 2.30 10.11
CA PHE A 30 -6.38 1.58 11.35
C PHE A 30 -4.89 1.58 11.69
N ASN A 31 -4.54 2.24 12.78
CA ASN A 31 -3.16 2.30 13.27
C ASN A 31 -3.08 1.59 14.63
N LYS A 32 -2.49 0.39 14.67
CA LYS A 32 -2.32 -0.40 15.90
C LYS A 32 -1.44 0.35 16.88
N SER A 33 -1.73 0.23 18.16
CA SER A 33 -0.85 0.78 19.22
C SER A 33 0.57 0.22 19.08
N GLY A 34 1.58 1.11 19.11
CA GLY A 34 2.98 0.77 18.88
C GLY A 34 3.38 0.59 17.42
N ALA A 35 2.47 0.85 16.47
CA ALA A 35 2.76 0.91 15.03
C ALA A 35 3.00 2.35 14.57
N LYS A 36 3.63 2.52 13.40
CA LYS A 36 3.98 3.81 12.82
C LYS A 36 3.28 4.02 11.48
N LEU A 37 2.57 5.14 11.33
CA LEU A 37 2.01 5.58 10.06
C LEU A 37 2.46 7.02 9.80
N ILE A 38 3.24 7.20 8.73
CA ILE A 38 3.73 8.50 8.26
C ILE A 38 3.20 8.74 6.85
N ILE A 39 2.63 9.91 6.63
CA ILE A 39 2.18 10.40 5.33
C ILE A 39 2.93 11.71 5.05
N GLY A 40 3.63 11.77 3.93
CA GLY A 40 4.42 12.92 3.52
C GLY A 40 3.60 14.16 3.16
N GLU A 41 4.27 15.14 2.58
CA GLU A 41 3.65 16.39 2.12
C GLU A 41 2.98 16.22 0.74
N ASN A 42 1.97 17.05 0.44
CA ASN A 42 1.26 17.09 -0.85
C ASN A 42 0.63 15.75 -1.27
N VAL A 43 0.35 14.86 -0.32
CA VAL A 43 -0.27 13.56 -0.61
C VAL A 43 -1.76 13.74 -0.92
N THR A 44 -2.22 13.06 -1.99
CA THR A 44 -3.64 13.02 -2.35
C THR A 44 -4.20 11.61 -2.16
N ILE A 45 -5.24 11.49 -1.34
CA ILE A 45 -5.95 10.22 -1.10
C ILE A 45 -7.39 10.32 -1.62
N LYS A 46 -7.68 9.57 -2.68
CA LYS A 46 -9.02 9.44 -3.26
C LYS A 46 -9.71 8.23 -2.64
N SER A 47 -10.84 8.47 -1.97
CA SER A 47 -11.51 7.47 -1.14
C SER A 47 -13.04 7.51 -1.26
N SER A 48 -13.57 8.07 -2.33
CA SER A 48 -15.00 8.04 -2.66
C SER A 48 -15.19 7.58 -4.10
N PHE A 49 -16.35 6.98 -4.38
CA PHE A 49 -16.67 6.43 -5.69
C PHE A 49 -16.43 7.42 -6.85
N LEU A 50 -16.85 8.66 -6.68
CA LEU A 50 -16.70 9.69 -7.72
C LEU A 50 -15.36 10.44 -7.68
N SER A 51 -14.46 10.11 -6.77
CA SER A 51 -13.17 10.81 -6.65
C SER A 51 -12.16 10.41 -7.74
N ASN A 52 -12.38 9.27 -8.39
CA ASN A 52 -11.61 8.82 -9.55
C ASN A 52 -12.51 7.96 -10.47
N LEU A 53 -12.76 8.46 -11.68
CA LEU A 53 -13.68 7.85 -12.66
C LEU A 53 -13.15 6.56 -13.31
N VAL A 54 -11.99 6.06 -12.91
CA VAL A 54 -11.54 4.69 -13.25
C VAL A 54 -12.42 3.61 -12.61
N GLY A 55 -13.32 4.03 -11.72
CA GLY A 55 -14.23 3.12 -11.01
C GLY A 55 -13.62 2.58 -9.71
N LEU A 56 -13.69 3.40 -8.64
CA LEU A 56 -13.31 2.91 -7.31
C LEU A 56 -14.47 2.12 -6.72
N TYR A 57 -14.25 0.83 -6.43
CA TYR A 57 -15.23 -0.03 -5.76
C TYR A 57 -14.98 -0.14 -4.24
N SER A 58 -13.88 0.43 -3.74
CA SER A 58 -13.60 0.52 -2.31
C SER A 58 -13.02 1.89 -1.94
N ARG A 59 -13.19 2.26 -0.68
CA ARG A 59 -12.44 3.38 -0.10
C ARG A 59 -10.95 3.01 -0.02
N THR A 60 -10.07 4.01 0.04
CA THR A 60 -8.68 3.76 0.45
C THR A 60 -8.66 3.23 1.88
N ILE A 61 -7.92 2.14 2.08
CA ILE A 61 -7.78 1.45 3.35
C ILE A 61 -6.29 1.41 3.68
N ILE A 62 -5.88 1.97 4.82
CA ILE A 62 -4.49 1.98 5.30
C ILE A 62 -4.46 1.34 6.68
N VAL A 63 -3.73 0.25 6.82
CA VAL A 63 -3.73 -0.56 8.05
C VAL A 63 -2.30 -0.89 8.47
N THR A 64 -1.94 -0.50 9.69
CA THR A 64 -0.78 -1.06 10.40
C THR A 64 -1.31 -2.01 11.46
N ARG A 65 -1.16 -3.34 11.24
CA ARG A 65 -1.90 -4.36 11.99
C ARG A 65 -1.18 -4.91 13.22
N ALA A 66 0.13 -4.77 13.32
CA ALA A 66 0.93 -5.32 14.41
C ALA A 66 1.70 -4.24 15.16
N PRO A 67 2.03 -4.40 16.45
CA PRO A 67 3.01 -3.55 17.11
C PRO A 67 4.33 -3.58 16.35
N GLY A 68 4.99 -2.43 16.18
CA GLY A 68 6.21 -2.30 15.38
C GLY A 68 6.01 -2.29 13.85
N ALA A 69 4.79 -2.54 13.36
CA ALA A 69 4.50 -2.38 11.94
C ALA A 69 4.64 -0.91 11.51
N ALA A 70 5.08 -0.68 10.26
CA ALA A 70 5.24 0.66 9.73
C ALA A 70 4.67 0.80 8.32
N ILE A 71 4.04 1.94 8.05
CA ILE A 71 3.74 2.42 6.69
C ILE A 71 4.32 3.83 6.56
N GLU A 72 5.19 4.00 5.58
CA GLU A 72 5.83 5.27 5.25
C GLU A 72 5.47 5.66 3.81
N ILE A 73 4.74 6.74 3.65
CA ILE A 73 4.30 7.28 2.35
C ILE A 73 5.05 8.58 2.13
N GLY A 74 5.84 8.64 1.06
CA GLY A 74 6.62 9.81 0.68
C GLY A 74 5.78 10.98 0.19
N ASP A 75 6.47 12.07 -0.15
CA ASP A 75 5.85 13.29 -0.63
C ASP A 75 5.25 13.14 -2.04
N ASN A 76 4.25 13.94 -2.35
CA ASN A 76 3.59 14.01 -3.67
C ASN A 76 2.98 12.67 -4.13
N VAL A 77 2.70 11.74 -3.22
CA VAL A 77 2.09 10.44 -3.56
C VAL A 77 0.59 10.58 -3.81
N GLY A 78 0.13 9.97 -4.91
CA GLY A 78 -1.28 9.85 -5.23
C GLY A 78 -1.83 8.45 -4.98
N ILE A 79 -2.92 8.32 -4.22
CA ILE A 79 -3.54 7.04 -3.87
C ILE A 79 -5.02 7.05 -4.25
N SER A 80 -5.48 6.01 -4.95
CA SER A 80 -6.89 5.93 -5.39
C SER A 80 -7.51 4.58 -4.98
N GLY A 81 -8.38 4.58 -3.96
CA GLY A 81 -9.14 3.39 -3.55
C GLY A 81 -8.28 2.15 -3.24
N ALA A 82 -7.00 2.35 -2.90
CA ALA A 82 -6.08 1.24 -2.68
C ALA A 82 -6.17 0.71 -1.24
N THR A 83 -5.83 -0.56 -1.06
CA THR A 83 -5.57 -1.15 0.26
C THR A 83 -4.07 -1.25 0.49
N ILE A 84 -3.57 -0.64 1.56
CA ILE A 84 -2.19 -0.72 2.01
C ILE A 84 -2.22 -1.35 3.41
N TYR A 85 -1.76 -2.59 3.53
CA TYR A 85 -1.90 -3.36 4.75
C TYR A 85 -0.55 -3.90 5.20
N ALA A 86 -0.03 -3.39 6.31
CA ALA A 86 1.27 -3.76 6.86
C ALA A 86 1.15 -4.51 8.19
N ARG A 87 1.86 -5.61 8.28
CA ARG A 87 2.22 -6.30 9.51
C ARG A 87 3.68 -6.09 9.88
N LYS A 88 4.52 -5.80 8.89
CA LYS A 88 5.95 -5.53 9.06
C LYS A 88 6.30 -4.13 8.62
N LYS A 89 6.46 -3.90 7.33
CA LYS A 89 6.78 -2.56 6.81
C LYS A 89 6.42 -2.42 5.33
N ILE A 90 5.82 -1.27 4.99
CA ILE A 90 5.62 -0.85 3.60
C ILE A 90 6.17 0.57 3.46
N THR A 91 7.08 0.76 2.50
CA THR A 91 7.62 2.07 2.15
C THR A 91 7.22 2.41 0.73
N ILE A 92 6.71 3.61 0.50
CA ILE A 92 6.32 4.15 -0.80
C ILE A 92 7.09 5.44 -1.02
N GLY A 93 7.95 5.44 -2.04
CA GLY A 93 8.79 6.59 -2.41
C GLY A 93 7.97 7.76 -2.95
N GLU A 94 8.58 8.94 -2.89
CA GLU A 94 7.99 10.19 -3.35
C GLU A 94 7.57 10.16 -4.82
N ASN A 95 6.63 11.00 -5.22
CA ASN A 95 6.11 11.14 -6.58
C ASN A 95 5.52 9.83 -7.16
N THR A 96 5.16 8.87 -6.33
CA THR A 96 4.60 7.59 -6.77
C THR A 96 3.08 7.69 -6.90
N CYS A 97 2.55 7.16 -8.01
CA CYS A 97 1.12 7.09 -8.28
C CYS A 97 0.59 5.67 -8.08
N ILE A 98 -0.39 5.52 -7.20
CA ILE A 98 -1.09 4.25 -6.94
C ILE A 98 -2.47 4.31 -7.57
N GLY A 99 -2.64 3.53 -8.63
CA GLY A 99 -3.87 3.43 -9.41
C GLY A 99 -5.05 2.88 -8.63
N GLY A 100 -6.23 2.94 -9.24
CA GLY A 100 -7.47 2.54 -8.60
C GLY A 100 -7.46 1.09 -8.11
N ASN A 101 -7.93 0.88 -6.88
CA ASN A 101 -8.18 -0.44 -6.29
C ASN A 101 -6.95 -1.35 -6.13
N CYS A 102 -5.73 -0.83 -6.17
CA CYS A 102 -4.50 -1.60 -5.92
C CYS A 102 -4.50 -2.23 -4.53
N LYS A 103 -3.80 -3.36 -4.38
CA LYS A 103 -3.55 -4.03 -3.11
C LYS A 103 -2.04 -4.07 -2.85
N ILE A 104 -1.60 -3.59 -1.69
CA ILE A 104 -0.19 -3.62 -1.26
C ILE A 104 -0.18 -4.32 0.09
N LEU A 105 0.28 -5.58 0.10
CA LEU A 105 0.06 -6.52 1.20
C LEU A 105 1.39 -7.17 1.58
N ASP A 106 1.93 -6.82 2.73
CA ASP A 106 3.24 -7.32 3.19
C ASP A 106 3.19 -8.67 3.93
N ASN A 107 2.04 -9.33 3.90
CA ASN A 107 1.79 -10.57 4.64
C ASN A 107 0.78 -11.47 3.91
N ASP A 108 0.68 -12.73 4.37
CA ASP A 108 -0.23 -13.74 3.81
C ASP A 108 -1.58 -13.84 4.53
N PHE A 109 -1.82 -13.03 5.56
CA PHE A 109 -3.01 -13.06 6.44
C PHE A 109 -3.17 -14.35 7.24
N HIS A 110 -2.73 -15.48 6.72
CA HIS A 110 -2.80 -16.81 7.36
C HIS A 110 -1.54 -17.61 7.08
N PRO A 111 -1.15 -18.57 7.95
CA PRO A 111 -0.13 -19.55 7.64
C PRO A 111 -0.48 -20.39 6.43
N ILE A 112 0.53 -20.75 5.65
CA ILE A 112 0.36 -21.60 4.45
C ILE A 112 0.03 -23.04 4.87
N GLU A 113 0.67 -23.55 5.93
CA GLU A 113 0.47 -24.89 6.44
C GLU A 113 -0.94 -25.05 7.01
N ALA A 114 -1.66 -26.04 6.49
CA ALA A 114 -3.08 -26.24 6.80
C ALA A 114 -3.32 -26.52 8.30
N GLU A 115 -2.46 -27.33 8.94
CA GLU A 115 -2.60 -27.67 10.35
C GLU A 115 -2.45 -26.45 11.26
N THR A 116 -1.39 -25.65 11.04
CA THR A 116 -1.15 -24.38 11.75
C THR A 116 -2.30 -23.40 11.55
N ARG A 117 -2.76 -23.26 10.31
CA ARG A 117 -3.90 -22.38 9.97
C ARG A 117 -5.18 -22.80 10.67
N ASN A 118 -5.49 -24.09 10.67
CA ASN A 118 -6.69 -24.64 11.31
C ASN A 118 -6.64 -24.48 12.84
N LYS A 119 -5.45 -24.64 13.44
CA LYS A 119 -5.26 -24.38 14.88
C LYS A 119 -5.54 -22.92 15.21
N LEU A 120 -4.97 -21.97 14.45
CA LEU A 120 -5.20 -20.55 14.69
C LEU A 120 -6.66 -20.13 14.49
N LEU A 121 -7.38 -20.77 13.56
CA LEU A 121 -8.80 -20.50 13.36
C LEU A 121 -9.64 -20.99 14.56
N ARG A 122 -9.33 -22.20 15.10
CA ARG A 122 -9.99 -22.71 16.32
C ARG A 122 -9.73 -21.83 17.53
N ASP A 123 -8.50 -21.34 17.67
CA ASP A 123 -8.07 -20.52 18.81
C ASP A 123 -8.52 -19.03 18.67
N ALA A 124 -9.30 -18.70 17.63
CA ALA A 124 -9.73 -17.35 17.28
C ALA A 124 -8.58 -16.31 17.15
N LYS A 125 -7.34 -16.78 16.93
CA LYS A 125 -6.16 -15.91 16.77
C LYS A 125 -5.93 -15.43 15.34
N GLY A 126 -6.48 -16.12 14.35
CA GLY A 126 -6.52 -15.74 12.93
C GLY A 126 -5.28 -15.01 12.42
N GLY A 127 -5.51 -13.92 11.71
CA GLY A 127 -4.47 -13.09 11.11
C GLY A 127 -3.64 -12.25 12.10
N ASP A 128 -3.88 -12.30 13.40
CA ASP A 128 -3.07 -11.61 14.41
C ASP A 128 -1.90 -12.46 14.95
N SER A 129 -1.78 -13.70 14.50
CA SER A 129 -0.70 -14.59 14.91
C SER A 129 0.65 -14.17 14.32
N GLU A 130 1.73 -14.26 15.13
CA GLU A 130 3.11 -14.08 14.68
C GLU A 130 3.56 -15.13 13.66
N LEU A 131 2.82 -16.24 13.57
CA LEU A 131 3.08 -17.31 12.61
C LEU A 131 2.65 -16.95 11.18
N VAL A 132 2.02 -15.79 10.97
CA VAL A 132 1.66 -15.32 9.62
C VAL A 132 2.90 -14.79 8.90
N PRO A 133 3.31 -15.38 7.76
CA PRO A 133 4.49 -14.93 7.04
C PRO A 133 4.32 -13.48 6.57
N SER A 134 5.28 -12.63 6.91
CA SER A 134 5.33 -11.24 6.48
C SER A 134 6.73 -10.82 6.06
N ARG A 135 6.82 -10.01 4.99
CA ARG A 135 8.08 -9.45 4.48
C ARG A 135 7.85 -8.01 4.02
N GLU A 136 8.82 -7.16 4.30
CA GLU A 136 8.77 -5.76 3.88
C GLU A 136 8.49 -5.60 2.39
N ILE A 137 7.74 -4.54 2.05
CA ILE A 137 7.57 -4.07 0.68
C ILE A 137 8.25 -2.71 0.57
N ARG A 138 9.04 -2.55 -0.49
CA ARG A 138 9.67 -1.27 -0.83
C ARG A 138 9.29 -0.87 -2.24
N ILE A 139 8.63 0.26 -2.38
CA ILE A 139 8.30 0.88 -3.66
C ILE A 139 9.14 2.13 -3.77
N GLY A 140 9.97 2.20 -4.80
CA GLY A 140 10.86 3.33 -5.07
C GLY A 140 10.10 4.61 -5.41
N LYS A 141 10.86 5.65 -5.72
CA LYS A 141 10.35 6.95 -6.13
C LYS A 141 9.86 6.92 -7.60
N ASN A 142 8.97 7.86 -7.95
CA ASN A 142 8.50 8.03 -9.33
C ASN A 142 7.89 6.75 -9.94
N CYS A 143 7.36 5.85 -9.12
CA CYS A 143 6.72 4.64 -9.60
C CYS A 143 5.27 4.89 -10.01
N PHE A 144 4.76 4.05 -10.91
CA PHE A 144 3.34 4.01 -11.24
C PHE A 144 2.79 2.60 -11.08
N LEU A 145 1.82 2.41 -10.20
CA LEU A 145 1.09 1.16 -10.03
C LEU A 145 -0.24 1.25 -10.78
N GLY A 146 -0.37 0.46 -11.85
CA GLY A 146 -1.62 0.38 -12.63
C GLY A 146 -2.79 -0.13 -11.79
N CYS A 147 -4.00 0.24 -12.16
CA CYS A 147 -5.21 -0.13 -11.42
C CYS A 147 -5.35 -1.65 -11.24
N ASN A 148 -5.93 -2.07 -10.11
CA ASN A 148 -6.13 -3.47 -9.73
C ASN A 148 -4.84 -4.30 -9.62
N SER A 149 -3.65 -3.70 -9.61
CA SER A 149 -2.43 -4.44 -9.36
C SER A 149 -2.33 -4.89 -7.90
N ILE A 150 -1.66 -6.03 -7.68
CA ILE A 150 -1.47 -6.63 -6.36
C ILE A 150 0.03 -6.72 -6.10
N ILE A 151 0.51 -6.02 -5.08
CA ILE A 151 1.92 -6.02 -4.67
C ILE A 151 2.01 -6.90 -3.42
N LEU A 152 2.71 -8.02 -3.54
CA LEU A 152 2.81 -9.02 -2.49
C LEU A 152 4.05 -8.81 -1.61
N LYS A 153 4.05 -9.45 -0.45
CA LYS A 153 5.14 -9.41 0.53
C LYS A 153 6.51 -9.67 -0.08
N GLY A 154 7.51 -8.93 0.36
CA GLY A 154 8.89 -9.07 -0.11
C GLY A 154 9.16 -8.39 -1.46
N THR A 155 8.19 -7.69 -2.05
CA THR A 155 8.40 -6.96 -3.29
C THR A 155 9.31 -5.76 -3.07
N VAL A 156 10.29 -5.59 -3.96
CA VAL A 156 11.14 -4.40 -4.06
C VAL A 156 11.04 -3.86 -5.48
N LEU A 157 10.48 -2.66 -5.62
CA LEU A 157 10.48 -1.91 -6.90
C LEU A 157 11.53 -0.81 -6.82
N GLY A 158 12.47 -0.82 -7.73
CA GLY A 158 13.39 0.30 -7.92
C GLY A 158 12.68 1.56 -8.42
N ASP A 159 13.35 2.70 -8.40
CA ASP A 159 12.80 3.98 -8.83
C ASP A 159 12.32 3.93 -10.30
N GLY A 160 11.28 4.67 -10.62
CA GLY A 160 10.75 4.77 -11.98
C GLY A 160 10.09 3.49 -12.53
N CYS A 161 9.79 2.50 -11.69
CA CYS A 161 9.10 1.30 -12.12
C CYS A 161 7.62 1.59 -12.45
N VAL A 162 7.14 0.93 -13.51
CA VAL A 162 5.73 0.94 -13.92
C VAL A 162 5.16 -0.47 -13.80
N VAL A 163 4.13 -0.63 -12.99
CA VAL A 163 3.38 -1.87 -12.85
C VAL A 163 2.12 -1.79 -13.71
N GLY A 164 1.95 -2.74 -14.62
CA GLY A 164 0.75 -2.83 -15.45
C GLY A 164 -0.52 -3.11 -14.63
N ALA A 165 -1.66 -2.67 -15.16
CA ALA A 165 -2.94 -2.93 -14.54
C ALA A 165 -3.20 -4.44 -14.38
N GLY A 166 -3.78 -4.86 -13.25
CA GLY A 166 -4.07 -6.27 -12.93
C GLY A 166 -2.85 -7.15 -12.68
N ALA A 167 -1.64 -6.63 -12.68
CA ALA A 167 -0.44 -7.42 -12.43
C ALA A 167 -0.36 -7.91 -10.98
N VAL A 168 0.15 -9.14 -10.79
CA VAL A 168 0.46 -9.71 -9.45
C VAL A 168 1.97 -9.77 -9.28
N VAL A 169 2.50 -8.89 -8.44
CA VAL A 169 3.93 -8.59 -8.33
C VAL A 169 4.52 -9.19 -7.07
N CYS A 170 5.58 -9.99 -7.24
CA CYS A 170 6.37 -10.55 -6.15
C CYS A 170 7.84 -10.62 -6.59
N GLY A 171 8.76 -10.22 -5.71
CA GLY A 171 10.21 -10.24 -5.97
C GLY A 171 10.82 -8.85 -6.14
N ALA A 172 12.07 -8.82 -6.60
CA ALA A 172 12.83 -7.59 -6.77
C ALA A 172 12.96 -7.20 -8.24
N PHE A 173 12.73 -5.92 -8.52
CA PHE A 173 12.79 -5.33 -9.86
C PHE A 173 13.70 -4.10 -9.82
N GLU A 174 14.62 -4.02 -10.74
CA GLU A 174 15.52 -2.89 -10.86
C GLU A 174 14.76 -1.61 -11.28
N LYS A 175 15.45 -0.47 -11.21
CA LYS A 175 14.89 0.82 -11.62
C LYS A 175 14.43 0.81 -13.08
N ASN A 176 13.44 1.65 -13.40
CA ASN A 176 12.96 1.89 -14.76
C ASN A 176 12.41 0.64 -15.48
N CYS A 177 11.91 -0.34 -14.75
CA CYS A 177 11.26 -1.52 -15.31
C CYS A 177 9.76 -1.29 -15.55
N VAL A 178 9.26 -1.75 -16.68
CA VAL A 178 7.82 -1.97 -16.90
C VAL A 178 7.53 -3.45 -16.64
N ILE A 179 6.65 -3.68 -15.69
CA ILE A 179 6.37 -4.98 -15.07
C ILE A 179 4.90 -5.30 -15.29
N ALA A 180 4.56 -6.46 -15.82
CA ALA A 180 3.16 -6.83 -16.04
C ALA A 180 2.93 -8.34 -15.98
N GLY A 181 1.68 -8.75 -15.84
CA GLY A 181 1.24 -10.15 -15.85
C GLY A 181 0.97 -10.73 -14.46
N ASN A 182 0.60 -12.02 -14.44
CA ASN A 182 0.40 -12.83 -13.25
C ASN A 182 0.98 -14.24 -13.48
N PRO A 183 2.12 -14.62 -12.87
CA PRO A 183 3.01 -13.76 -12.09
C PRO A 183 3.66 -12.65 -12.95
N ALA A 184 3.91 -11.51 -12.36
CA ALA A 184 4.45 -10.36 -13.08
C ALA A 184 5.92 -10.54 -13.45
N LYS A 185 6.26 -10.11 -14.69
CA LYS A 185 7.62 -10.14 -15.23
C LYS A 185 7.97 -8.79 -15.83
N VAL A 186 9.27 -8.52 -15.97
CA VAL A 186 9.75 -7.35 -16.71
C VAL A 186 9.43 -7.56 -18.19
N ILE A 187 8.63 -6.66 -18.78
CA ILE A 187 8.28 -6.69 -20.20
C ILE A 187 9.13 -5.73 -21.04
N LYS A 188 9.62 -4.65 -20.45
CA LYS A 188 10.57 -3.72 -21.05
C LYS A 188 11.22 -2.83 -19.99
N ARG A 189 12.24 -2.08 -20.36
CA ARG A 189 12.83 -1.00 -19.57
C ARG A 189 12.43 0.35 -20.17
N VAL A 190 12.11 1.31 -19.32
CA VAL A 190 11.92 2.71 -19.72
C VAL A 190 13.31 3.28 -19.97
N LYS A 191 13.56 3.82 -21.17
CA LYS A 191 14.80 4.54 -21.45
C LYS A 191 14.86 5.81 -20.58
N GLU A 192 15.97 6.07 -19.94
CA GLU A 192 16.22 7.37 -19.31
C GLU A 192 16.11 8.42 -20.42
N GLN A 193 15.19 9.37 -20.27
CA GLN A 193 15.20 10.54 -21.14
C GLN A 193 16.47 11.33 -20.80
N LEU A 194 17.43 11.34 -21.72
CA LEU A 194 18.54 12.28 -21.65
C LEU A 194 17.93 13.69 -21.61
N LYS A 195 18.16 14.39 -20.52
CA LYS A 195 17.79 15.82 -20.38
C LYS A 195 18.73 16.66 -21.23
#